data_9796823278439daa0b34d80b0089964f
#
_entry.id   9796823278439daa0b34d80b0089964f
#
_cell.length_a   1.000
_cell.length_b   1.000
_cell.length_c   1.000
_cell.angle_alpha   90.00
_cell.angle_beta   90.00
_cell.angle_gamma   90.00
#
_symmetry.space_group_name_H-M   'P 1'
#
loop_
_entity.id
_entity.type
_entity.pdbx_description
1 polymer ?
#
loop_
_entity_poly.entity_id
_entity_poly.type
_entity_poly.pdbx_seq_one_letter_code
_entity_poly.pdbx_strand_id
1 'polypeptide(L)'
;MIVKCIGLAGAVGIISTISAIFNAGGRLGFSAWADTMKDRNTIYKLIFVLSIVFTGIVLLTNGIKNGEGNMLLTVLVLALIFIVNAGYGGGFSNVPTLLSDHYGMASISALHGITLSAWAFAGLTGNQMASWIVSHFGTPVDDGHGNMINPTGYQTVLYVTLALYIVALLISVFLVRPNKEKEA
;
A
#
# COMPACT_ATOMS: atom_id res chain seq x y z
N MET A 1 14.94 2.08 4.37
CA MET A 1 13.78 1.18 4.42
C MET A 1 13.33 1.08 5.88
N ILE A 2 12.02 1.19 6.13
CA ILE A 2 11.42 1.30 7.47
C ILE A 2 11.82 0.15 8.43
N VAL A 3 12.03 -1.05 7.90
CA VAL A 3 12.45 -2.22 8.70
C VAL A 3 13.82 -2.06 9.39
N LYS A 4 14.66 -1.18 8.89
CA LYS A 4 15.92 -0.83 9.58
C LYS A 4 15.67 -0.07 10.87
N CYS A 5 14.61 0.77 10.90
CA CYS A 5 14.26 1.54 12.09
C CYS A 5 13.70 0.70 13.24
N ILE A 6 13.35 -0.55 12.99
CA ILE A 6 12.88 -1.52 14.00
C ILE A 6 13.88 -2.65 14.25
N GLY A 7 15.15 -2.45 13.92
CA GLY A 7 16.23 -3.41 14.21
C GLY A 7 16.30 -4.64 13.29
N LEU A 8 15.59 -4.66 12.17
CA LEU A 8 15.54 -5.79 11.22
C LEU A 8 16.41 -5.58 9.96
N ALA A 9 17.50 -4.84 10.08
CA ALA A 9 18.38 -4.56 8.93
C ALA A 9 18.90 -5.83 8.24
N GLY A 10 19.29 -6.86 8.99
CA GLY A 10 19.77 -8.14 8.46
C GLY A 10 18.68 -9.02 7.82
N ALA A 11 17.41 -8.77 8.11
CA ALA A 11 16.28 -9.55 7.59
C ALA A 11 15.60 -8.93 6.36
N VAL A 12 16.12 -7.83 5.82
CA VAL A 12 15.49 -7.09 4.70
C VAL A 12 15.20 -7.98 3.49
N GLY A 13 16.14 -8.86 3.12
CA GLY A 13 15.97 -9.79 1.98
C GLY A 13 14.83 -10.78 2.23
N ILE A 14 14.76 -11.38 3.41
CA ILE A 14 13.71 -12.34 3.80
C ILE A 14 12.35 -11.64 3.81
N ILE A 15 12.26 -10.46 4.43
CA ILE A 15 11.02 -9.67 4.48
C ILE A 15 10.55 -9.29 3.08
N SER A 16 11.46 -8.93 2.18
CA SER A 16 11.12 -8.61 0.78
C SER A 16 10.59 -9.83 0.05
N THR A 17 11.17 -11.01 0.26
CA THR A 17 10.71 -12.26 -0.35
C THR A 17 9.33 -12.65 0.17
N ILE A 18 9.11 -12.61 1.47
CA ILE A 18 7.79 -12.88 2.07
C ILE A 18 6.76 -11.88 1.57
N SER A 19 7.12 -10.60 1.48
CA SER A 19 6.26 -9.53 0.95
C SER A 19 5.83 -9.80 -0.50
N ALA A 20 6.73 -10.34 -1.34
CA ALA A 20 6.39 -10.75 -2.71
C ALA A 20 5.41 -11.93 -2.73
N ILE A 21 5.52 -12.89 -1.79
CA ILE A 21 4.57 -13.98 -1.64
C ILE A 21 3.18 -13.44 -1.25
N PHE A 22 3.11 -12.49 -0.32
CA PHE A 22 1.84 -11.82 0.03
C PHE A 22 1.26 -11.04 -1.15
N ASN A 23 2.08 -10.39 -1.98
CA ASN A 23 1.63 -9.74 -3.21
C ASN A 23 1.01 -10.75 -4.19
N ALA A 24 1.69 -11.86 -4.45
CA ALA A 24 1.17 -12.92 -5.33
C ALA A 24 -0.10 -13.56 -4.75
N GLY A 25 -0.12 -13.89 -3.46
CA GLY A 25 -1.30 -14.40 -2.75
C GLY A 25 -2.47 -13.42 -2.78
N GLY A 26 -2.19 -12.13 -2.64
CA GLY A 26 -3.18 -11.06 -2.74
C GLY A 26 -3.84 -11.00 -4.12
N ARG A 27 -3.09 -11.19 -5.20
CA ARG A 27 -3.65 -11.26 -6.56
C ARG A 27 -4.70 -12.35 -6.68
N LEU A 28 -4.41 -13.54 -6.18
CA LEU A 28 -5.34 -14.68 -6.23
C LEU A 28 -6.51 -14.48 -5.25
N GLY A 29 -6.22 -14.18 -3.97
CA GLY A 29 -7.23 -14.10 -2.93
C GLY A 29 -8.24 -12.97 -3.14
N PHE A 30 -7.79 -11.75 -3.41
CA PHE A 30 -8.68 -10.62 -3.64
C PHE A 30 -9.44 -10.74 -4.97
N SER A 31 -8.84 -11.35 -6.03
CA SER A 31 -9.57 -11.60 -7.28
C SER A 31 -10.67 -12.62 -7.10
N ALA A 32 -10.38 -13.76 -6.46
CA ALA A 32 -11.39 -14.77 -6.16
C ALA A 32 -12.52 -14.19 -5.28
N TRP A 33 -12.17 -13.33 -4.32
CA TRP A 33 -13.18 -12.67 -3.49
C TRP A 33 -13.99 -11.64 -4.27
N ALA A 34 -13.34 -10.84 -5.13
CA ALA A 34 -14.04 -9.88 -5.99
C ALA A 34 -15.06 -10.53 -6.93
N ASP A 35 -14.80 -11.76 -7.39
CA ASP A 35 -15.72 -12.51 -8.25
C ASP A 35 -17.03 -12.90 -7.53
N THR A 36 -17.03 -12.94 -6.20
CA THR A 36 -18.24 -13.19 -5.38
C THR A 36 -19.04 -11.93 -5.08
N MET A 37 -18.50 -10.74 -5.37
CA MET A 37 -19.12 -9.47 -5.03
C MET A 37 -19.96 -8.92 -6.17
N LYS A 38 -21.09 -8.29 -5.85
CA LYS A 38 -21.92 -7.56 -6.83
C LYS A 38 -21.19 -6.35 -7.42
N ASP A 39 -20.45 -5.61 -6.58
CA ASP A 39 -19.65 -4.45 -6.98
C ASP A 39 -18.17 -4.71 -6.67
N ARG A 40 -17.35 -4.88 -7.70
CA ARG A 40 -15.90 -5.10 -7.58
C ARG A 40 -15.16 -3.92 -6.95
N ASN A 41 -15.72 -2.71 -7.01
CA ASN A 41 -15.13 -1.56 -6.34
C ASN A 41 -15.09 -1.74 -4.81
N THR A 42 -15.91 -2.62 -4.25
CA THR A 42 -15.89 -2.97 -2.82
C THR A 42 -14.54 -3.53 -2.37
N ILE A 43 -13.83 -4.25 -3.25
CA ILE A 43 -12.47 -4.74 -2.96
C ILE A 43 -11.50 -3.58 -2.74
N TYR A 44 -11.57 -2.53 -3.56
CA TYR A 44 -10.71 -1.35 -3.40
C TYR A 44 -11.00 -0.61 -2.10
N LYS A 45 -12.29 -0.43 -1.77
CA LYS A 45 -12.72 0.15 -0.48
C LYS A 45 -12.13 -0.63 0.70
N LEU A 46 -12.21 -1.97 0.64
CA LEU A 46 -11.65 -2.84 1.67
C LEU A 46 -10.12 -2.70 1.78
N ILE A 47 -9.40 -2.74 0.65
CA ILE A 47 -7.95 -2.59 0.60
C ILE A 47 -7.53 -1.24 1.22
N PHE A 48 -8.20 -0.14 0.86
CA PHE A 48 -7.90 1.18 1.41
C PHE A 48 -8.22 1.27 2.90
N VAL A 49 -9.35 0.74 3.35
CA VAL A 49 -9.71 0.71 4.78
C VAL A 49 -8.67 -0.08 5.59
N LEU A 50 -8.29 -1.28 5.14
CA LEU A 50 -7.24 -2.06 5.79
C LEU A 50 -5.91 -1.30 5.84
N SER A 51 -5.51 -0.68 4.74
CA SER A 51 -4.27 0.10 4.66
C SER A 51 -4.30 1.29 5.62
N ILE A 52 -5.43 2.00 5.72
CA ILE A 52 -5.63 3.13 6.66
C ILE A 52 -5.53 2.64 8.10
N VAL A 53 -6.25 1.57 8.45
CA VAL A 53 -6.29 1.04 9.81
C VAL A 53 -4.89 0.62 10.27
N PHE A 54 -4.20 -0.21 9.48
CA PHE A 54 -2.87 -0.70 9.85
C PHE A 54 -1.82 0.40 9.88
N THR A 55 -1.84 1.34 8.93
CA THR A 55 -0.95 2.51 8.94
C THR A 55 -1.22 3.39 10.15
N GLY A 56 -2.49 3.63 10.47
CA GLY A 56 -2.90 4.41 11.65
C GLY A 56 -2.44 3.76 12.96
N ILE A 57 -2.60 2.45 13.11
CA ILE A 57 -2.13 1.71 14.29
C ILE A 57 -0.61 1.85 14.45
N VAL A 58 0.16 1.67 13.37
CA VAL A 58 1.63 1.83 13.42
C VAL A 58 2.02 3.26 13.79
N LEU A 59 1.33 4.27 13.27
CA LEU A 59 1.59 5.67 13.59
C LEU A 59 1.27 6.01 15.05
N LEU A 60 0.20 5.46 15.59
CA LEU A 60 -0.20 5.69 17.00
C LEU A 60 0.82 5.16 18.01
N THR A 61 1.61 4.14 17.65
CA THR A 61 2.65 3.63 18.55
C THR A 61 3.80 4.62 18.75
N ASN A 62 4.03 5.58 17.84
CA ASN A 62 5.22 6.44 17.77
C ASN A 62 6.57 5.70 17.83
N GLY A 63 6.55 4.37 17.82
CA GLY A 63 7.73 3.54 18.01
C GLY A 63 8.76 3.69 16.90
N ILE A 64 8.32 3.98 15.66
CA ILE A 64 9.23 4.22 14.54
C ILE A 64 10.06 5.48 14.80
N LYS A 65 9.43 6.56 15.27
CA LYS A 65 10.10 7.83 15.60
C LYS A 65 11.09 7.67 16.74
N ASN A 66 10.73 6.88 17.74
CA ASN A 66 11.55 6.68 18.93
C ASN A 66 12.69 5.68 18.72
N GLY A 67 12.70 4.96 17.60
CA GLY A 67 13.67 3.89 17.34
C GLY A 67 13.51 2.68 18.28
N GLU A 68 12.33 2.52 18.88
CA GLU A 68 12.06 1.44 19.83
C GLU A 68 11.89 0.11 19.09
N GLY A 69 12.89 -0.75 19.15
CA GLY A 69 12.87 -2.11 18.61
C GLY A 69 12.11 -3.09 19.50
N ASN A 70 10.84 -2.79 19.85
CA ASN A 70 10.05 -3.76 20.63
C ASN A 70 9.30 -4.75 19.72
N MET A 71 9.03 -5.94 20.26
CA MET A 71 8.39 -7.04 19.50
C MET A 71 7.01 -6.64 18.95
N LEU A 72 6.22 -5.88 19.69
CA LEU A 72 4.89 -5.44 19.25
C LEU A 72 4.99 -4.54 18.02
N LEU A 73 5.86 -3.54 18.04
CA LEU A 73 6.09 -2.65 16.89
C LEU A 73 6.58 -3.43 15.68
N THR A 74 7.50 -4.37 15.88
CA THR A 74 8.01 -5.25 14.83
C THR A 74 6.88 -6.01 14.13
N VAL A 75 6.02 -6.66 14.90
CA VAL A 75 4.87 -7.41 14.38
C VAL A 75 3.90 -6.47 13.64
N LEU A 76 3.60 -5.30 14.19
CA LEU A 76 2.69 -4.33 13.56
C LEU A 76 3.24 -3.80 12.23
N VAL A 77 4.53 -3.48 12.16
CA VAL A 77 5.17 -3.00 10.92
C VAL A 77 5.23 -4.11 9.86
N LEU A 78 5.55 -5.33 10.26
CA LEU A 78 5.54 -6.48 9.33
C LEU A 78 4.13 -6.77 8.82
N ALA A 79 3.13 -6.75 9.70
CA ALA A 79 1.72 -6.91 9.31
C ALA A 79 1.29 -5.81 8.34
N LEU A 80 1.64 -4.54 8.59
CA LEU A 80 1.39 -3.44 7.67
C LEU A 80 2.01 -3.71 6.30
N ILE A 81 3.30 -4.07 6.24
CA ILE A 81 4.00 -4.33 4.99
C ILE A 81 3.30 -5.46 4.21
N PHE A 82 2.97 -6.56 4.86
CA PHE A 82 2.39 -7.73 4.18
C PHE A 82 0.96 -7.47 3.72
N ILE A 83 0.12 -6.82 4.54
CA ILE A 83 -1.26 -6.48 4.19
C ILE A 83 -1.30 -5.47 3.04
N VAL A 84 -0.46 -4.43 3.08
CA VAL A 84 -0.38 -3.44 2.00
C VAL A 84 0.10 -4.09 0.70
N ASN A 85 1.10 -5.00 0.77
CA ASN A 85 1.55 -5.72 -0.43
C ASN A 85 0.51 -6.69 -0.98
N ALA A 86 -0.23 -7.39 -0.13
CA ALA A 86 -1.36 -8.23 -0.56
C ALA A 86 -2.46 -7.38 -1.22
N GLY A 87 -2.82 -6.24 -0.60
CA GLY A 87 -3.77 -5.28 -1.17
C GLY A 87 -3.29 -4.70 -2.51
N TYR A 88 -2.01 -4.35 -2.62
CA TYR A 88 -1.42 -3.89 -3.87
C TYR A 88 -1.54 -4.93 -4.99
N GLY A 89 -1.18 -6.20 -4.69
CA GLY A 89 -1.33 -7.30 -5.64
C GLY A 89 -2.78 -7.50 -6.06
N GLY A 90 -3.71 -7.55 -5.10
CA GLY A 90 -5.13 -7.73 -5.33
C GLY A 90 -5.77 -6.58 -6.09
N GLY A 91 -5.44 -5.34 -5.74
CA GLY A 91 -5.89 -4.16 -6.46
C GLY A 91 -5.45 -4.19 -7.92
N PHE A 92 -4.16 -4.46 -8.16
CA PHE A 92 -3.60 -4.50 -9.52
C PHE A 92 -4.26 -5.57 -10.40
N SER A 93 -4.52 -6.78 -9.87
CA SER A 93 -5.14 -7.87 -10.64
C SER A 93 -6.62 -7.62 -10.95
N ASN A 94 -7.32 -6.83 -10.13
CA ASN A 94 -8.74 -6.51 -10.34
C ASN A 94 -8.98 -5.32 -11.27
N VAL A 95 -7.97 -4.50 -11.63
CA VAL A 95 -8.13 -3.33 -12.50
C VAL A 95 -8.74 -3.68 -13.85
N PRO A 96 -8.23 -4.66 -14.63
CA PRO A 96 -8.79 -4.98 -15.94
C PRO A 96 -10.27 -5.36 -15.85
N THR A 97 -10.62 -6.16 -14.85
CA THR A 97 -11.99 -6.64 -14.67
C THR A 97 -12.93 -5.52 -14.23
N LEU A 98 -12.48 -4.63 -13.34
CA LEU A 98 -13.26 -3.44 -12.97
C LEU A 98 -13.50 -2.53 -14.18
N LEU A 99 -12.50 -2.33 -15.02
CA LEU A 99 -12.63 -1.54 -16.25
C LEU A 99 -13.59 -2.20 -17.25
N SER A 100 -13.52 -3.53 -17.41
CA SER A 100 -14.45 -4.25 -18.29
C SER A 100 -15.89 -4.19 -17.80
N ASP A 101 -16.10 -4.25 -16.49
CA ASP A 101 -17.42 -4.14 -15.89
C ASP A 101 -18.07 -2.77 -16.10
N HIS A 102 -17.27 -1.69 -16.18
CA HIS A 102 -17.78 -0.32 -16.35
C HIS A 102 -17.88 0.14 -17.81
N TYR A 103 -16.94 -0.30 -18.65
CA TYR A 103 -16.78 0.24 -20.01
C TYR A 103 -16.89 -0.80 -21.11
N GLY A 104 -17.10 -2.07 -20.74
CA GLY A 104 -17.19 -3.19 -21.68
C GLY A 104 -15.85 -3.64 -22.24
N MET A 105 -15.83 -4.83 -22.85
CA MET A 105 -14.63 -5.48 -23.36
C MET A 105 -13.99 -4.76 -24.54
N ALA A 106 -14.76 -4.04 -25.35
CA ALA A 106 -14.25 -3.37 -26.55
C ALA A 106 -13.24 -2.26 -26.22
N SER A 107 -13.38 -1.59 -25.07
CA SER A 107 -12.54 -0.45 -24.69
C SER A 107 -11.40 -0.82 -23.74
N ILE A 108 -11.32 -2.08 -23.30
CA ILE A 108 -10.43 -2.48 -22.19
C ILE A 108 -8.95 -2.26 -22.50
N SER A 109 -8.50 -2.53 -23.72
CA SER A 109 -7.08 -2.39 -24.09
C SER A 109 -6.60 -0.95 -23.97
N ALA A 110 -7.37 0.02 -24.45
CA ALA A 110 -7.03 1.45 -24.37
C ALA A 110 -7.07 1.95 -22.92
N LEU A 111 -8.13 1.63 -22.19
CA LEU A 111 -8.30 2.06 -20.80
C LEU A 111 -7.26 1.44 -19.87
N HIS A 112 -6.93 0.16 -20.08
CA HIS A 112 -5.89 -0.50 -19.30
C HIS A 112 -4.50 0.10 -19.58
N GLY A 113 -4.21 0.46 -20.83
CA GLY A 113 -2.98 1.17 -21.20
C GLY A 113 -2.84 2.52 -20.47
N ILE A 114 -3.92 3.31 -20.41
CA ILE A 114 -3.95 4.58 -19.65
C ILE A 114 -3.72 4.32 -18.15
N THR A 115 -4.35 3.29 -17.60
CA THR A 115 -4.18 2.92 -16.18
C THR A 115 -2.74 2.51 -15.88
N LEU A 116 -2.10 1.75 -16.78
CA LEU A 116 -0.68 1.38 -16.65
C LEU A 116 0.24 2.59 -16.72
N SER A 117 -0.08 3.61 -17.54
CA SER A 117 0.68 4.86 -17.57
C SER A 117 0.58 5.62 -16.24
N ALA A 118 -0.61 5.68 -15.63
CA ALA A 118 -0.78 6.26 -14.30
C ALA A 118 0.01 5.48 -13.22
N TRP A 119 0.03 4.14 -13.30
CA TRP A 119 0.82 3.30 -12.42
C TRP A 119 2.33 3.54 -12.58
N ALA A 120 2.84 3.66 -13.81
CA ALA A 120 4.25 3.96 -14.08
C ALA A 120 4.64 5.34 -13.51
N PHE A 121 3.77 6.36 -13.69
CA PHE A 121 3.98 7.70 -13.13
C PHE A 121 3.99 7.67 -11.59
N ALA A 122 3.06 6.94 -10.97
CA ALA A 122 3.01 6.79 -9.52
C ALA A 122 4.27 6.08 -8.97
N GLY A 123 4.78 5.08 -9.68
CA GLY A 123 6.03 4.38 -9.32
C GLY A 123 7.25 5.30 -9.35
N LEU A 124 7.34 6.15 -10.38
CA LEU A 124 8.42 7.11 -10.50
C LEU A 124 8.34 8.21 -9.42
N THR A 125 7.19 8.85 -9.29
CA THR A 125 7.02 9.99 -8.39
C THR A 125 6.96 9.59 -6.92
N GLY A 126 6.31 8.47 -6.59
CA GLY A 126 6.14 8.00 -5.21
C GLY A 126 7.47 7.65 -4.55
N ASN A 127 8.36 6.96 -5.26
CA ASN A 127 9.68 6.63 -4.73
C ASN A 127 10.54 7.89 -4.53
N GLN A 128 10.53 8.82 -5.49
CA GLN A 128 11.24 10.09 -5.38
C GLN A 128 10.70 10.94 -4.22
N MET A 129 9.39 11.03 -4.09
CA MET A 129 8.74 11.77 -3.00
C MET A 129 9.10 11.17 -1.63
N ALA A 130 9.04 9.85 -1.49
CA ALA A 130 9.41 9.19 -0.24
C ALA A 130 10.90 9.44 0.11
N SER A 131 11.78 9.33 -0.87
CA SER A 131 13.22 9.60 -0.68
C SER A 131 13.46 11.07 -0.31
N TRP A 132 12.80 12.00 -0.97
CA TRP A 132 12.88 13.43 -0.67
C TRP A 132 12.40 13.73 0.75
N ILE A 133 11.25 13.17 1.17
CA ILE A 133 10.73 13.34 2.53
C ILE A 133 11.74 12.82 3.56
N VAL A 134 12.28 11.61 3.37
CA VAL A 134 13.25 11.03 4.30
C VAL A 134 14.52 11.87 4.38
N SER A 135 14.95 12.51 3.30
CA SER A 135 16.16 13.34 3.29
C SER A 135 15.96 14.74 3.89
N HIS A 136 14.74 15.28 3.90
CA HIS A 136 14.46 16.66 4.34
C HIS A 136 13.78 16.73 5.72
N PHE A 137 13.14 15.65 6.19
CA PHE A 137 12.44 15.62 7.47
C PHE A 137 13.18 14.75 8.48
N GLY A 138 13.54 15.33 9.60
CA GLY A 138 14.27 14.67 10.68
C GLY A 138 15.78 14.63 10.46
N THR A 139 16.48 14.20 11.50
CA THR A 139 17.93 14.03 11.50
C THR A 139 18.29 12.55 11.44
N PRO A 140 19.24 12.14 10.58
CA PRO A 140 19.77 10.79 10.62
C PRO A 140 20.40 10.48 11.99
N VAL A 141 20.12 9.28 12.50
CA VAL A 141 20.68 8.75 13.75
C VAL A 141 21.38 7.43 13.46
N ASP A 142 22.44 7.13 14.19
CA ASP A 142 23.12 5.83 14.10
C ASP A 142 22.24 4.75 14.78
N ASP A 143 22.06 3.60 14.11
CA ASP A 143 21.32 2.45 14.65
C ASP A 143 22.13 1.59 15.63
N GLY A 144 23.36 2.04 16.01
CA GLY A 144 24.29 1.29 16.84
C GLY A 144 25.05 0.19 16.10
N HIS A 145 24.82 0.01 14.81
CA HIS A 145 25.48 -0.95 13.94
C HIS A 145 26.21 -0.27 12.76
N GLY A 146 26.42 1.06 12.86
CA GLY A 146 27.09 1.86 11.85
C GLY A 146 26.23 2.22 10.63
N ASN A 147 24.90 2.00 10.68
CA ASN A 147 24.00 2.48 9.63
C ASN A 147 23.30 3.76 10.07
N MET A 148 23.30 4.76 9.20
CA MET A 148 22.50 5.97 9.41
C MET A 148 21.06 5.71 8.99
N ILE A 149 20.12 5.84 9.94
CA ILE A 149 18.67 5.71 9.70
C ILE A 149 18.00 7.03 10.01
N ASN A 150 16.85 7.30 9.38
CA ASN A 150 16.04 8.49 9.67
C ASN A 150 14.62 8.09 10.08
N PRO A 151 14.39 7.75 11.36
CA PRO A 151 13.08 7.32 11.85
C PRO A 151 11.98 8.36 11.64
N THR A 152 12.28 9.64 11.91
CA THR A 152 11.32 10.74 11.74
C THR A 152 10.92 10.93 10.27
N GLY A 153 11.88 10.82 9.35
CA GLY A 153 11.59 10.88 7.91
C GLY A 153 10.67 9.74 7.46
N TYR A 154 10.92 8.51 7.91
CA TYR A 154 10.04 7.37 7.60
C TYR A 154 8.66 7.50 8.23
N GLN A 155 8.55 8.04 9.44
CA GLN A 155 7.24 8.33 10.04
C GLN A 155 6.47 9.38 9.24
N THR A 156 7.15 10.43 8.75
CA THR A 156 6.55 11.45 7.88
C THR A 156 6.03 10.84 6.58
N VAL A 157 6.78 9.92 5.96
CA VAL A 157 6.30 9.16 4.78
C VAL A 157 5.01 8.41 5.10
N LEU A 158 4.88 7.79 6.27
CA LEU A 158 3.66 7.09 6.65
C LEU A 158 2.47 8.05 6.82
N TYR A 159 2.65 9.26 7.37
CA TYR A 159 1.59 10.27 7.43
C TYR A 159 1.11 10.68 6.03
N VAL A 160 2.04 10.93 5.10
CA VAL A 160 1.70 11.25 3.70
C VAL A 160 0.97 10.08 3.03
N THR A 161 1.46 8.86 3.23
CA THR A 161 0.84 7.65 2.69
C THR A 161 -0.58 7.44 3.25
N LEU A 162 -0.78 7.67 4.55
CA LEU A 162 -2.10 7.63 5.18
C LEU A 162 -3.07 8.63 4.54
N ALA A 163 -2.63 9.87 4.32
CA ALA A 163 -3.43 10.89 3.65
C ALA A 163 -3.81 10.45 2.22
N LEU A 164 -2.87 9.88 1.46
CA LEU A 164 -3.13 9.35 0.11
C LEU A 164 -4.14 8.18 0.13
N TYR A 165 -4.08 7.27 1.10
CA TYR A 165 -5.07 6.21 1.23
C TYR A 165 -6.47 6.75 1.53
N ILE A 166 -6.57 7.78 2.39
CA ILE A 166 -7.86 8.44 2.67
C ILE A 166 -8.42 9.08 1.39
N VAL A 167 -7.60 9.80 0.63
CA VAL A 167 -8.03 10.41 -0.65
C VAL A 167 -8.47 9.32 -1.63
N ALA A 168 -7.72 8.23 -1.75
CA ALA A 168 -8.05 7.09 -2.63
C ALA A 168 -9.38 6.42 -2.20
N LEU A 169 -9.61 6.27 -0.89
CA LEU A 169 -10.88 5.75 -0.36
C LEU A 169 -12.05 6.68 -0.72
N LEU A 170 -11.89 7.99 -0.54
CA LEU A 170 -12.91 8.97 -0.90
C LEU A 170 -13.24 8.94 -2.40
N ILE A 171 -12.23 8.85 -3.25
CA ILE A 171 -12.42 8.67 -4.70
C ILE A 171 -13.20 7.38 -4.98
N SER A 172 -12.80 6.27 -4.37
CA SER A 172 -13.47 4.98 -4.54
C SER A 172 -14.93 4.99 -4.09
N VAL A 173 -15.25 5.73 -3.01
CA VAL A 173 -16.61 5.80 -2.46
C VAL A 173 -17.51 6.76 -3.26
N PHE A 174 -16.99 7.93 -3.63
CA PHE A 174 -17.83 9.01 -4.18
C PHE A 174 -17.78 9.12 -5.71
N LEU A 175 -16.65 8.79 -6.34
CA LEU A 175 -16.48 8.95 -7.79
C LEU A 175 -16.71 7.66 -8.57
N VAL A 176 -16.34 6.49 -8.01
CA VAL A 176 -16.54 5.20 -8.68
C VAL A 176 -17.95 4.70 -8.36
N ARG A 177 -18.87 4.88 -9.30
CA ARG A 177 -20.27 4.44 -9.15
C ARG A 177 -20.42 2.95 -9.42
N PRO A 178 -21.31 2.23 -8.73
CA PRO A 178 -21.62 0.84 -9.05
C PRO A 178 -22.18 0.72 -10.47
N ASN A 179 -21.88 -0.39 -11.13
CA ASN A 179 -22.49 -0.67 -12.44
C ASN A 179 -23.94 -1.10 -12.26
N LYS A 180 -24.89 -0.27 -12.70
CA LYS A 180 -26.33 -0.50 -12.53
C LYS A 180 -26.87 -1.71 -13.31
N GLU A 181 -26.16 -2.19 -14.34
CA GLU A 181 -26.61 -3.34 -15.14
C GLU A 181 -26.50 -4.67 -14.38
N LYS A 182 -25.72 -4.74 -13.30
CA LYS A 182 -25.62 -5.95 -12.44
C LYS A 182 -26.63 -5.93 -11.27
N GLU A 183 -27.41 -4.86 -11.09
CA GLU A 183 -28.41 -4.76 -10.04
C GLU A 183 -29.82 -5.22 -10.50
N ALA A 184 -30.03 -5.46 -11.78
CA ALA A 184 -31.25 -5.99 -12.37
C ALA A 184 -31.14 -7.50 -12.60
#